data_a7ab2f968a51154c50053cf0eb5985b8
#
_entry.id   a7ab2f968a51154c50053cf0eb5985b8
#
_cell.length_a   1.000
_cell.length_b   1.000
_cell.length_c   1.000
_cell.angle_alpha   90.00
_cell.angle_beta   90.00
_cell.angle_gamma   90.00
#
_symmetry.space_group_name_H-M   'P 1'
#
loop_
_entity.id
_entity.type
_entity.pdbx_description
1 polymer ?
#
loop_
_entity_poly.entity_id
_entity_poly.type
_entity_poly.pdbx_seq_one_letter_code
_entity_poly.pdbx_strand_id
1 'polypeptide(L)'
;MALWEDGWNRVFSAIEPLTDADLSRTVTIRGEAHSVMQAINRQLAHYPHHVGQIVLLAKHFACDHWQSLSVPRNKSAEFNRRVAAGELSQR
;
A
#
# COMPACT_ATOMS: atom_id res chain seq x y z
N MET A 1 4.16 9.22 -15.77
CA MET A 1 3.32 9.59 -14.61
C MET A 1 1.83 9.62 -14.92
N ALA A 2 1.42 9.99 -16.15
CA ALA A 2 -0.01 9.99 -16.53
C ALA A 2 -0.69 8.63 -16.34
N LEU A 3 -0.05 7.54 -16.74
CA LEU A 3 -0.59 6.18 -16.54
C LEU A 3 -0.73 5.80 -15.06
N TRP A 4 0.16 6.28 -14.22
CA TRP A 4 0.09 6.10 -12.77
C TRP A 4 -1.13 6.82 -12.17
N GLU A 5 -1.30 8.09 -12.51
CA GLU A 5 -2.42 8.90 -12.04
C GLU A 5 -3.76 8.34 -12.54
N ASP A 6 -3.84 7.96 -13.81
CA ASP A 6 -5.03 7.33 -14.38
C ASP A 6 -5.39 6.01 -13.67
N GLY A 7 -4.39 5.19 -13.37
CA GLY A 7 -4.59 3.95 -12.64
C GLY A 7 -5.19 4.17 -11.26
N TRP A 8 -4.62 5.08 -10.49
CA TRP A 8 -5.13 5.41 -9.15
C TRP A 8 -6.49 6.09 -9.19
N ASN A 9 -6.74 6.97 -10.14
CA ASN A 9 -8.05 7.60 -10.31
C ASN A 9 -9.15 6.57 -10.57
N ARG A 10 -8.87 5.53 -11.35
CA ARG A 10 -9.81 4.43 -11.59
C ARG A 10 -10.09 3.64 -10.30
N VAL A 11 -9.05 3.34 -9.52
CA VAL A 11 -9.20 2.65 -8.23
C VAL A 11 -10.06 3.47 -7.27
N PHE A 12 -9.76 4.73 -7.08
CA PHE A 12 -10.51 5.61 -6.18
C PHE A 12 -11.95 5.79 -6.65
N SER A 13 -12.18 6.00 -7.95
CA SER A 13 -13.54 6.12 -8.50
C SER A 13 -14.38 4.86 -8.29
N ALA A 14 -13.76 3.69 -8.23
CA ALA A 14 -14.46 2.44 -7.96
C ALA A 14 -14.74 2.23 -6.46
N ILE A 15 -13.87 2.71 -5.58
CA ILE A 15 -13.95 2.44 -4.13
C ILE A 15 -14.76 3.51 -3.39
N GLU A 16 -14.57 4.79 -3.70
CA GLU A 16 -15.21 5.89 -2.97
C GLU A 16 -16.73 5.81 -2.86
N PRO A 17 -17.48 5.40 -3.93
CA PRO A 17 -18.94 5.30 -3.85
C PRO A 17 -19.45 4.09 -3.06
N LEU A 18 -18.58 3.17 -2.63
CA LEU A 18 -19.00 1.95 -1.95
C LEU A 18 -19.54 2.24 -0.55
N THR A 19 -20.62 1.53 -0.20
CA THR A 19 -21.19 1.50 1.15
C THR A 19 -20.88 0.17 1.81
N ASP A 20 -21.14 0.04 3.11
CA ASP A 20 -20.94 -1.22 3.83
C ASP A 20 -21.75 -2.38 3.21
N ALA A 21 -22.95 -2.08 2.71
CA ALA A 21 -23.80 -3.09 2.04
C ALA A 21 -23.16 -3.59 0.72
N ASP A 22 -22.38 -2.77 0.04
CA ASP A 22 -21.74 -3.15 -1.22
C ASP A 22 -20.59 -4.16 -1.01
N LEU A 23 -20.02 -4.25 0.19
CA LEU A 23 -18.90 -5.13 0.48
C LEU A 23 -19.25 -6.62 0.36
N SER A 24 -20.52 -6.98 0.49
CA SER A 24 -21.01 -8.36 0.31
C SER A 24 -21.43 -8.69 -1.13
N ARG A 25 -21.45 -7.70 -2.04
CA ARG A 25 -21.77 -7.93 -3.46
C ARG A 25 -20.75 -8.83 -4.11
N THR A 26 -21.17 -9.54 -5.13
CA THR A 26 -20.33 -10.47 -5.87
C THR A 26 -19.68 -9.79 -7.08
N VAL A 27 -18.38 -10.02 -7.22
CA VAL A 27 -17.60 -9.68 -8.42
C VAL A 27 -16.91 -10.94 -8.93
N THR A 28 -16.58 -10.96 -10.21
CA THR A 28 -15.91 -12.11 -10.83
C THR A 28 -14.45 -11.77 -11.11
N ILE A 29 -13.54 -12.61 -10.61
CA ILE A 29 -12.10 -12.49 -10.88
C ILE A 29 -11.65 -13.79 -11.54
N ARG A 30 -11.21 -13.71 -12.79
CA ARG A 30 -10.76 -14.86 -13.60
C ARG A 30 -11.78 -16.01 -13.64
N GLY A 31 -13.07 -15.67 -13.70
CA GLY A 31 -14.15 -16.66 -13.74
C GLY A 31 -14.62 -17.17 -12.37
N GLU A 32 -14.00 -16.78 -11.28
CA GLU A 32 -14.41 -17.14 -9.92
C GLU A 32 -15.15 -16.00 -9.24
N ALA A 33 -16.21 -16.36 -8.51
CA ALA A 33 -17.01 -15.41 -7.74
C ALA A 33 -16.29 -15.04 -6.43
N HIS A 34 -16.20 -13.76 -6.15
CA HIS A 34 -15.65 -13.20 -4.91
C HIS A 34 -16.59 -12.14 -4.38
N SER A 35 -16.61 -11.92 -3.07
CA SER A 35 -17.23 -10.71 -2.54
C SER A 35 -16.34 -9.49 -2.84
N VAL A 36 -16.93 -8.31 -2.84
CA VAL A 36 -16.18 -7.04 -2.97
C VAL A 36 -15.11 -6.94 -1.87
N MET A 37 -15.46 -7.33 -0.63
CA MET A 37 -14.51 -7.39 0.49
C MET A 37 -13.30 -8.29 0.17
N GLN A 38 -13.55 -9.49 -0.36
CA GLN A 38 -12.46 -10.41 -0.74
C GLN A 38 -11.59 -9.83 -1.84
N ALA A 39 -12.19 -9.17 -2.83
CA ALA A 39 -11.46 -8.53 -3.92
C ALA A 39 -10.55 -7.41 -3.41
N ILE A 40 -11.05 -6.56 -2.50
CA ILE A 40 -10.26 -5.49 -1.88
C ILE A 40 -9.11 -6.08 -1.05
N ASN A 41 -9.39 -7.06 -0.19
CA ASN A 41 -8.37 -7.70 0.64
C ASN A 41 -7.28 -8.38 -0.18
N ARG A 42 -7.65 -8.97 -1.32
CA ARG A 42 -6.68 -9.54 -2.26
C ARG A 42 -5.70 -8.47 -2.77
N GLN A 43 -6.18 -7.28 -3.10
CA GLN A 43 -5.32 -6.18 -3.54
C GLN A 43 -4.46 -5.64 -2.39
N LEU A 44 -4.99 -5.55 -1.18
CA LEU A 44 -4.22 -5.14 0.01
C LEU A 44 -3.04 -6.08 0.29
N ALA A 45 -3.16 -7.36 -0.03
CA ALA A 45 -2.06 -8.31 0.08
C ALA A 45 -1.11 -8.24 -1.13
N HIS A 46 -1.63 -7.94 -2.31
CA HIS A 46 -0.89 -7.97 -3.56
C HIS A 46 0.02 -6.75 -3.75
N TYR A 47 -0.45 -5.55 -3.46
CA TYR A 47 0.34 -4.32 -3.63
C TYR A 47 1.61 -4.29 -2.77
N PRO A 48 1.58 -4.63 -1.48
CA PRO A 48 2.80 -4.71 -0.67
C PRO A 48 3.85 -5.67 -1.21
N HIS A 49 3.42 -6.77 -1.82
CA HIS A 49 4.32 -7.72 -2.48
C HIS A 49 5.13 -7.05 -3.59
N HIS A 50 4.46 -6.32 -4.49
CA HIS A 50 5.16 -5.58 -5.55
C HIS A 50 5.95 -4.39 -5.04
N VAL A 51 5.47 -3.69 -4.03
CA VAL A 51 6.21 -2.60 -3.40
C VAL A 51 7.53 -3.12 -2.80
N GLY A 52 7.51 -4.28 -2.14
CA GLY A 52 8.73 -4.92 -1.65
C GLY A 52 9.72 -5.27 -2.76
N GLN A 53 9.24 -5.78 -3.90
CA GLN A 53 10.08 -6.06 -5.07
C GLN A 53 10.70 -4.77 -5.64
N ILE A 54 9.92 -3.71 -5.77
CA ILE A 54 10.39 -2.40 -6.25
C ILE A 54 11.44 -1.83 -5.30
N VAL A 55 11.20 -1.88 -3.99
CA VAL A 55 12.15 -1.42 -2.97
C VAL A 55 13.46 -2.18 -3.06
N LEU A 56 13.41 -3.50 -3.22
CA LEU A 56 14.61 -4.33 -3.36
C LEU A 56 15.44 -3.92 -4.59
N LEU A 57 14.79 -3.75 -5.74
CA LEU A 57 15.45 -3.30 -6.96
C LEU A 57 16.00 -1.88 -6.82
N ALA A 58 15.24 -0.97 -6.22
CA ALA A 58 15.68 0.40 -5.98
C ALA A 58 16.90 0.46 -5.08
N LYS A 59 16.95 -0.36 -4.03
CA LYS A 59 18.15 -0.49 -3.17
C LYS A 59 19.36 -0.98 -3.95
N HIS A 60 19.16 -1.96 -4.83
CA HIS A 60 20.24 -2.51 -5.65
C HIS A 60 20.86 -1.44 -6.54
N PHE A 61 20.04 -0.62 -7.19
CA PHE A 61 20.51 0.42 -8.10
C PHE A 61 20.99 1.70 -7.40
N ALA A 62 20.41 2.04 -6.25
CA ALA A 62 20.82 3.23 -5.49
C ALA A 62 22.08 3.01 -4.66
N CYS A 63 22.39 1.78 -4.29
CA CYS A 63 23.57 1.43 -3.48
C CYS A 63 23.69 2.34 -2.23
N ASP A 64 24.81 3.07 -2.13
CA ASP A 64 25.08 3.96 -0.99
C ASP A 64 24.20 5.21 -0.93
N HIS A 65 23.49 5.51 -2.01
CA HIS A 65 22.55 6.64 -2.07
C HIS A 65 21.14 6.28 -1.60
N TRP A 66 20.91 5.04 -1.20
CA TRP A 66 19.60 4.62 -0.71
C TRP A 66 19.21 5.35 0.56
N GLN A 67 18.00 5.89 0.56
CA GLN A 67 17.37 6.47 1.75
C GLN A 67 16.16 5.61 2.15
N SER A 68 16.07 5.26 3.43
CA SER A 68 14.96 4.45 3.91
C SER A 68 13.64 5.22 3.82
N LEU A 69 12.60 4.52 3.35
CA LEU A 69 11.23 5.08 3.22
C LEU A 69 10.49 5.11 4.56
N SER A 70 11.05 4.48 5.58
CA SER A 70 10.47 4.42 6.93
C SER A 70 11.56 4.67 7.96
N VAL A 71 11.64 3.85 8.99
CA VAL A 71 12.68 3.97 10.02
C VAL A 71 13.99 3.39 9.49
N PRO A 72 15.08 4.18 9.40
CA PRO A 72 16.38 3.67 9.00
C PRO A 72 16.89 2.59 9.96
N ARG A 73 17.77 1.72 9.46
CA ARG A 73 18.38 0.68 10.27
C ARG A 73 19.07 1.27 11.51
N ASN A 74 18.84 0.66 12.66
CA ASN A 74 19.38 1.06 13.97
C ASN A 74 18.85 2.41 14.50
N LYS A 75 17.76 2.95 13.92
CA LYS A 75 17.13 4.21 14.35
C LYS A 75 15.77 4.02 15.05
N SER A 76 15.39 2.78 15.35
CA SER A 76 14.10 2.48 15.97
C SER A 76 13.92 3.14 17.34
N ALA A 77 14.94 3.16 18.17
CA ALA A 77 14.87 3.79 19.51
C ALA A 77 14.64 5.30 19.41
N GLU A 78 15.34 5.98 18.51
CA GLU A 78 15.16 7.40 18.24
C GLU A 78 13.77 7.68 17.68
N PHE A 79 13.32 6.88 16.74
CA PHE A 79 11.98 6.99 16.16
C PHE A 79 10.88 6.84 17.22
N ASN A 80 10.98 5.80 18.06
CA ASN A 80 10.03 5.52 19.13
C ASN A 80 9.96 6.68 20.15
N ARG A 81 11.10 7.26 20.49
CA ARG A 81 11.17 8.42 21.38
C ARG A 81 10.43 9.63 20.78
N ARG A 82 10.60 9.88 19.49
CA ARG A 82 9.93 10.99 18.79
C ARG A 82 8.43 10.76 18.66
N VAL A 83 8.00 9.52 18.45
CA VAL A 83 6.57 9.14 18.48
C VAL A 83 5.99 9.36 19.86
N ALA A 84 6.68 8.94 20.93
CA ALA A 84 6.24 9.15 22.31
C ALA A 84 6.16 10.63 22.70
N ALA A 85 7.01 11.46 22.10
CA ALA A 85 6.98 12.92 22.28
C ALA A 85 5.91 13.63 21.43
N GLY A 86 5.18 12.89 20.57
CA GLY A 86 4.16 13.44 19.69
C GLY A 86 4.69 14.16 18.45
N GLU A 87 5.98 14.04 18.15
CA GLU A 87 6.62 14.66 16.98
C GLU A 87 6.35 13.90 15.67
N LEU A 88 6.09 12.60 15.75
CA LEU A 88 5.86 11.71 14.63
C LEU A 88 4.65 10.81 14.88
N SER A 89 4.04 10.32 13.81
CA SER A 89 2.98 9.32 13.85
C SER A 89 3.43 8.02 13.19
N GLN A 90 2.92 6.90 13.70
CA GLN A 90 3.06 5.58 13.09
C GLN A 90 1.94 5.27 12.09
N ARG A 91 0.98 6.18 11.92
CA ARG A 91 -0.18 6.02 11.04
C ARG A 91 0.13 6.47 9.62
#